data_a4b0bc4580fa873bea913a783f669fe4
#
_entry.id   a4b0bc4580fa873bea913a783f669fe4
#
_cell.length_a   1.000
_cell.length_b   1.000
_cell.length_c   1.000
_cell.angle_alpha   90.00
_cell.angle_beta   90.00
_cell.angle_gamma   90.00
#
_symmetry.space_group_name_H-M   'P 1'
#
loop_
_entity.id
_entity.type
_entity.pdbx_description
1 polymer ?
#
loop_
_entity_poly.entity_id
_entity_poly.type
_entity_poly.pdbx_seq_one_letter_code
_entity_poly.pdbx_strand_id
1 'polypeptide(L)'
;HIGESTFNAGRSGEFAAMKLSDSLMKLGFAVERLKTGTPPRVNSRTVDYSKCTRQPGDRTAAPFSHFTKEIKQEQLDCWLTYTNSDTHAIISANFHRAPLFSGQIKGIGPRYCPSIEDKVKKFPQKIRHQIFLEPEGYSTEEVYCNGIATSLPYDVQNEMIHSIKGL
;
A
#
# COMPACT_ATOMS: atom_id res chain seq x y z
N HIS A 1 0.42 6.49 -11.18
CA HIS A 1 -0.80 7.31 -11.11
C HIS A 1 -1.05 7.78 -9.68
N ILE A 2 -1.33 9.06 -9.51
CA ILE A 2 -1.90 9.67 -8.33
C ILE A 2 -3.09 10.49 -8.86
N GLY A 3 -4.27 9.90 -8.83
CA GLY A 3 -5.39 10.39 -9.60
C GLY A 3 -5.03 10.48 -11.10
N GLU A 4 -5.33 11.59 -11.74
CA GLU A 4 -5.04 11.83 -13.16
C GLU A 4 -3.56 12.05 -13.47
N SER A 5 -2.75 12.41 -12.46
CA SER A 5 -1.31 12.62 -12.63
C SER A 5 -0.58 11.31 -12.88
N THR A 6 0.28 11.29 -13.90
CA THR A 6 1.00 10.09 -14.35
C THR A 6 2.50 10.36 -14.35
N PHE A 7 3.27 9.49 -13.76
CA PHE A 7 4.73 9.57 -13.69
C PHE A 7 5.35 8.24 -14.06
N ASN A 8 6.48 8.27 -14.77
CA ASN A 8 7.36 7.12 -14.86
C ASN A 8 8.10 7.00 -13.53
N ALA A 9 7.77 5.99 -12.75
CA ALA A 9 8.29 5.82 -11.41
C ALA A 9 8.60 4.36 -11.10
N GLY A 10 9.54 4.15 -10.20
CA GLY A 10 9.76 2.92 -9.49
C GLY A 10 9.34 3.10 -8.03
N ARG A 11 10.17 2.66 -7.08
CA ARG A 11 10.05 3.01 -5.67
C ARG A 11 10.32 4.51 -5.48
N SER A 12 9.78 5.11 -4.41
CA SER A 12 10.06 6.51 -4.07
C SER A 12 11.59 6.76 -4.04
N GLY A 13 12.03 7.77 -4.79
CA GLY A 13 13.46 8.09 -4.93
C GLY A 13 14.24 7.23 -5.93
N GLU A 14 13.62 6.27 -6.62
CA GLU A 14 14.26 5.38 -7.59
C GLU A 14 13.69 5.54 -8.99
N PHE A 15 14.53 5.26 -10.00
CA PHE A 15 14.10 5.28 -11.39
C PHE A 15 13.24 4.07 -11.76
N ALA A 16 12.31 4.27 -12.70
CA ALA A 16 11.52 3.17 -13.26
C ALA A 16 12.37 2.21 -14.11
N ALA A 17 12.16 0.90 -13.95
CA ALA A 17 12.80 -0.14 -14.78
C ALA A 17 12.10 -0.27 -16.15
N MET A 18 12.28 0.72 -17.04
CA MET A 18 11.54 0.84 -18.30
C MET A 18 11.88 -0.21 -19.35
N LYS A 19 13.05 -0.84 -19.29
CA LYS A 19 13.56 -1.72 -20.38
C LYS A 19 13.49 -3.21 -20.07
N LEU A 20 13.14 -3.60 -18.85
CA LEU A 20 13.17 -5.01 -18.45
C LEU A 20 12.12 -5.83 -19.20
N SER A 21 10.89 -5.35 -19.28
CA SER A 21 9.81 -6.02 -20.01
C SER A 21 10.14 -6.21 -21.50
N ASP A 22 10.72 -5.18 -22.12
CA ASP A 22 11.15 -5.26 -23.53
C ASP A 22 12.25 -6.32 -23.72
N SER A 23 13.17 -6.43 -22.79
CA SER A 23 14.21 -7.45 -22.81
C SER A 23 13.65 -8.86 -22.67
N LEU A 24 12.68 -9.04 -21.78
CA LEU A 24 11.99 -10.33 -21.62
C LEU A 24 11.21 -10.72 -22.89
N MET A 25 10.48 -9.78 -23.49
CA MET A 25 9.77 -10.02 -24.75
C MET A 25 10.72 -10.41 -25.89
N LYS A 26 11.88 -9.75 -26.02
CA LYS A 26 12.92 -10.11 -26.99
C LYS A 26 13.48 -11.51 -26.81
N LEU A 27 13.46 -12.03 -25.60
CA LEU A 27 13.85 -13.41 -25.28
C LEU A 27 12.73 -14.43 -25.49
N GLY A 28 11.56 -14.01 -25.99
CA GLY A 28 10.42 -14.86 -26.29
C GLY A 28 9.47 -15.13 -25.12
N PHE A 29 9.61 -14.44 -23.99
CA PHE A 29 8.66 -14.56 -22.88
C PHE A 29 7.35 -13.80 -23.19
N ALA A 30 6.22 -14.42 -22.87
CA ALA A 30 4.95 -13.74 -22.84
C ALA A 30 4.89 -12.76 -21.66
N VAL A 31 4.68 -11.48 -21.95
CA VAL A 31 4.65 -10.42 -20.93
C VAL A 31 3.30 -9.70 -21.00
N GLU A 32 2.58 -9.66 -19.90
CA GLU A 32 1.31 -8.96 -19.76
C GLU A 32 1.37 -7.88 -18.69
N ARG A 33 0.44 -6.93 -18.76
CA ARG A 33 0.36 -5.82 -17.83
C ARG A 33 -0.68 -6.09 -16.75
N LEU A 34 -0.24 -6.05 -15.49
CA LEU A 34 -1.12 -6.01 -14.34
C LEU A 34 -1.33 -4.55 -13.89
N LYS A 35 -2.50 -4.27 -13.32
CA LYS A 35 -2.82 -2.99 -12.69
C LYS A 35 -2.96 -3.16 -11.18
N THR A 36 -2.38 -2.21 -10.43
CA THR A 36 -2.50 -2.16 -8.96
C THR A 36 -2.40 -0.71 -8.49
N GLY A 37 -2.84 -0.45 -7.26
CA GLY A 37 -2.56 0.81 -6.57
C GLY A 37 -1.26 0.72 -5.79
N THR A 38 -0.83 1.86 -5.25
CA THR A 38 0.23 1.92 -4.25
C THR A 38 -0.33 2.58 -2.99
N PRO A 39 -0.01 2.10 -1.78
CA PRO A 39 -0.46 2.77 -0.57
C PRO A 39 0.33 4.05 -0.33
N PRO A 40 -0.27 5.04 0.32
CA PRO A 40 0.47 6.20 0.82
C PRO A 40 1.50 5.76 1.86
N ARG A 41 2.57 6.54 1.99
CA ARG A 41 3.53 6.47 3.09
C ARG A 41 3.27 7.63 4.02
N VAL A 42 3.44 7.38 5.30
CA VAL A 42 3.30 8.41 6.34
C VAL A 42 4.61 8.54 7.13
N ASN A 43 4.79 9.67 7.78
CA ASN A 43 5.94 9.87 8.66
C ASN A 43 5.64 9.30 10.05
N SER A 44 6.50 8.42 10.57
CA SER A 44 6.34 7.78 11.88
C SER A 44 6.11 8.75 13.03
N ARG A 45 6.70 9.95 12.93
CA ARG A 45 6.56 11.01 13.96
C ARG A 45 5.16 11.63 14.02
N THR A 46 4.35 11.47 12.96
CA THR A 46 2.98 11.98 12.91
C THR A 46 1.94 10.94 13.32
N VAL A 47 2.36 9.70 13.50
CA VAL A 47 1.48 8.59 13.88
C VAL A 47 1.24 8.56 15.37
N ASP A 48 -0.02 8.57 15.79
CA ASP A 48 -0.41 8.34 17.19
C ASP A 48 -0.58 6.84 17.46
N TYR A 49 0.53 6.19 17.76
CA TYR A 49 0.57 4.74 18.02
C TYR A 49 -0.29 4.29 19.21
N SER A 50 -0.63 5.20 20.14
CA SER A 50 -1.53 4.87 21.25
C SER A 50 -2.95 4.48 20.82
N LYS A 51 -3.33 4.87 19.60
CA LYS A 51 -4.61 4.53 18.95
C LYS A 51 -4.55 3.29 18.08
N CYS A 52 -3.37 2.65 17.97
CA CYS A 52 -3.12 1.48 17.16
C CYS A 52 -2.86 0.25 18.03
N THR A 53 -3.04 -0.93 17.47
CA THR A 53 -2.70 -2.18 18.17
C THR A 53 -1.31 -2.64 17.76
N ARG A 54 -0.42 -2.77 18.73
CA ARG A 54 0.96 -3.24 18.49
C ARG A 54 0.95 -4.67 17.95
N GLN A 55 1.73 -4.92 16.92
CA GLN A 55 1.98 -6.23 16.31
C GLN A 55 3.49 -6.50 16.34
N PRO A 56 4.00 -7.09 17.44
CA PRO A 56 5.41 -7.44 17.53
C PRO A 56 5.73 -8.62 16.62
N GLY A 57 7.00 -8.75 16.26
CA GLY A 57 7.54 -9.98 15.65
C GLY A 57 7.53 -11.16 16.61
N ASP A 58 7.96 -12.31 16.13
CA ASP A 58 8.09 -13.52 16.94
C ASP A 58 9.11 -13.30 18.07
N ARG A 59 8.79 -13.81 19.28
CA ARG A 59 9.69 -13.75 20.43
C ARG A 59 11.03 -14.44 20.16
N THR A 60 10.99 -15.51 19.38
CA THR A 60 12.18 -16.23 18.92
C THR A 60 12.09 -16.31 17.40
N ALA A 61 12.66 -15.31 16.72
CA ALA A 61 12.64 -15.27 15.26
C ALA A 61 13.59 -16.34 14.71
N ALA A 62 13.07 -17.21 13.85
CA ALA A 62 13.87 -18.20 13.14
C ALA A 62 14.40 -17.61 11.82
N PRO A 63 15.72 -17.69 11.55
CA PRO A 63 16.26 -17.24 10.30
C PRO A 63 15.78 -18.13 9.12
N PHE A 64 15.51 -17.50 7.97
CA PHE A 64 15.18 -18.23 6.73
C PHE A 64 16.40 -18.95 6.13
N SER A 65 17.60 -18.41 6.32
CA SER A 65 18.83 -19.01 5.82
C SER A 65 19.33 -20.12 6.74
N HIS A 66 19.62 -21.29 6.19
CA HIS A 66 20.25 -22.39 6.94
C HIS A 66 21.66 -22.06 7.45
N PHE A 67 22.33 -21.05 6.89
CA PHE A 67 23.66 -20.61 7.30
C PHE A 67 23.64 -19.57 8.44
N THR A 68 22.49 -18.95 8.67
CA THR A 68 22.32 -17.98 9.76
C THR A 68 21.86 -18.70 11.01
N LYS A 69 22.64 -18.61 12.08
CA LYS A 69 22.33 -19.31 13.34
C LYS A 69 21.30 -18.58 14.18
N GLU A 70 21.34 -17.26 14.18
CA GLU A 70 20.46 -16.41 14.99
C GLU A 70 20.23 -15.05 14.31
N ILE A 71 19.11 -14.41 14.60
CA ILE A 71 18.81 -13.03 14.22
C ILE A 71 19.22 -12.14 15.42
N LYS A 72 20.29 -11.37 15.24
CA LYS A 72 20.81 -10.45 16.28
C LYS A 72 20.20 -9.06 16.22
N GLN A 73 19.54 -8.74 15.10
CA GLN A 73 18.97 -7.42 14.85
C GLN A 73 17.70 -7.24 15.68
N GLU A 74 17.58 -6.09 16.34
CA GLU A 74 16.36 -5.70 17.02
C GLU A 74 15.19 -5.71 16.03
N GLN A 75 14.06 -6.28 16.44
CA GLN A 75 12.88 -6.34 15.58
C GLN A 75 12.08 -5.05 15.72
N LEU A 76 11.65 -4.49 14.58
CA LEU A 76 10.71 -3.38 14.52
C LEU A 76 9.27 -3.90 14.58
N ASP A 77 8.47 -3.28 15.43
CA ASP A 77 7.05 -3.63 15.49
C ASP A 77 6.28 -3.04 14.31
N CYS A 78 5.31 -3.80 13.81
CA CYS A 78 4.22 -3.28 13.01
C CYS A 78 3.07 -2.85 13.92
N TRP A 79 2.16 -2.03 13.39
CA TRP A 79 1.01 -1.56 14.12
C TRP A 79 -0.26 -1.73 13.29
N LEU A 80 -1.34 -2.05 13.95
CA LEU A 80 -2.62 -2.34 13.33
C LEU A 80 -3.62 -1.22 13.62
N THR A 81 -4.22 -0.70 12.56
CA THR A 81 -5.38 0.19 12.60
C THR A 81 -6.41 -0.21 11.55
N TYR A 82 -7.47 0.57 11.39
CA TYR A 82 -8.59 0.22 10.51
C TYR A 82 -9.16 1.46 9.83
N THR A 83 -9.64 1.29 8.60
CA THR A 83 -10.59 2.24 8.02
C THR A 83 -11.88 2.29 8.84
N ASN A 84 -12.70 3.29 8.60
CA ASN A 84 -13.99 3.48 9.26
C ASN A 84 -15.04 4.00 8.27
N SER A 85 -16.25 4.30 8.75
CA SER A 85 -17.35 4.82 7.93
C SER A 85 -16.99 6.10 7.18
N ASP A 86 -16.27 7.01 7.83
CA ASP A 86 -15.90 8.30 7.23
C ASP A 86 -14.88 8.09 6.12
N THR A 87 -13.88 7.22 6.37
CA THR A 87 -12.93 6.77 5.34
C THR A 87 -13.66 6.20 4.13
N HIS A 88 -14.65 5.31 4.36
CA HIS A 88 -15.43 4.69 3.28
C HIS A 88 -16.30 5.70 2.54
N ALA A 89 -16.86 6.69 3.23
CA ALA A 89 -17.65 7.77 2.61
C ALA A 89 -16.77 8.64 1.68
N ILE A 90 -15.59 9.04 2.15
CA ILE A 90 -14.60 9.79 1.35
C ILE A 90 -14.24 9.02 0.07
N ILE A 91 -13.90 7.74 0.20
CA ILE A 91 -13.54 6.88 -0.94
C ILE A 91 -14.71 6.75 -1.92
N SER A 92 -15.91 6.48 -1.41
CA SER A 92 -17.10 6.24 -2.23
C SER A 92 -17.52 7.48 -3.02
N ALA A 93 -17.44 8.66 -2.42
CA ALA A 93 -17.72 9.94 -3.08
C ALA A 93 -16.74 10.23 -4.25
N ASN A 94 -15.54 9.62 -4.22
CA ASN A 94 -14.48 9.86 -5.19
C ASN A 94 -14.20 8.70 -6.15
N PHE A 95 -15.06 7.68 -6.24
CA PHE A 95 -14.88 6.57 -7.20
C PHE A 95 -14.72 7.03 -8.64
N HIS A 96 -15.41 8.09 -9.05
CA HIS A 96 -15.34 8.65 -10.40
C HIS A 96 -13.96 9.26 -10.73
N ARG A 97 -13.17 9.62 -9.71
CA ARG A 97 -11.81 10.17 -9.81
C ARG A 97 -10.72 9.11 -9.74
N ALA A 98 -11.07 7.84 -9.52
CA ALA A 98 -10.11 6.75 -9.40
C ALA A 98 -9.70 6.22 -10.79
N PRO A 99 -8.43 6.33 -11.21
CA PRO A 99 -7.93 5.82 -12.50
C PRO A 99 -8.16 4.33 -12.71
N LEU A 100 -8.22 3.55 -11.63
CA LEU A 100 -8.55 2.12 -11.68
C LEU A 100 -9.98 1.87 -12.20
N PHE A 101 -10.91 2.81 -11.99
CA PHE A 101 -12.30 2.69 -12.40
C PHE A 101 -12.63 3.48 -13.68
N SER A 102 -11.93 4.59 -13.93
CA SER A 102 -12.14 5.42 -15.12
C SER A 102 -11.63 4.78 -16.42
N GLY A 103 -10.87 3.66 -16.32
CA GLY A 103 -10.23 3.02 -17.48
C GLY A 103 -8.91 3.67 -17.91
N GLN A 104 -8.44 4.69 -17.20
CA GLN A 104 -7.14 5.32 -17.44
C GLN A 104 -5.99 4.34 -17.19
N ILE A 105 -6.09 3.51 -16.14
CA ILE A 105 -5.17 2.41 -15.91
C ILE A 105 -5.70 1.17 -16.62
N LYS A 106 -5.01 0.73 -17.67
CA LYS A 106 -5.34 -0.47 -18.43
C LYS A 106 -4.61 -1.69 -17.87
N GLY A 107 -5.23 -2.86 -17.96
CA GLY A 107 -4.67 -4.13 -17.51
C GLY A 107 -5.63 -4.90 -16.60
N ILE A 108 -5.21 -6.08 -16.19
CA ILE A 108 -5.96 -6.96 -15.29
C ILE A 108 -5.49 -6.71 -13.85
N GLY A 109 -6.42 -6.52 -12.93
CA GLY A 109 -6.10 -6.43 -11.50
C GLY A 109 -5.67 -7.79 -10.95
N PRO A 110 -4.57 -7.90 -10.18
CA PRO A 110 -4.20 -9.15 -9.54
C PRO A 110 -5.27 -9.58 -8.54
N ARG A 111 -5.52 -10.87 -8.45
CA ARG A 111 -6.64 -11.45 -7.66
C ARG A 111 -6.58 -11.07 -6.17
N TYR A 112 -5.38 -11.05 -5.59
CA TYR A 112 -5.17 -10.90 -4.14
C TYR A 112 -4.58 -9.54 -3.74
N CYS A 113 -4.56 -8.56 -4.64
CA CYS A 113 -4.07 -7.22 -4.36
C CYS A 113 -5.12 -6.16 -4.77
N PRO A 114 -6.33 -6.19 -4.18
CA PRO A 114 -7.34 -5.18 -4.48
C PRO A 114 -6.93 -3.84 -3.86
N SER A 115 -7.21 -2.74 -4.58
CA SER A 115 -7.11 -1.40 -4.02
C SER A 115 -8.16 -1.19 -2.92
N ILE A 116 -7.99 -0.14 -2.12
CA ILE A 116 -8.99 0.19 -1.10
C ILE A 116 -10.34 0.55 -1.74
N GLU A 117 -10.34 1.21 -2.90
CA GLU A 117 -11.54 1.51 -3.68
C GLU A 117 -12.28 0.23 -4.08
N ASP A 118 -11.54 -0.79 -4.52
CA ASP A 118 -12.11 -2.11 -4.85
C ASP A 118 -12.73 -2.77 -3.62
N LYS A 119 -12.05 -2.71 -2.47
CA LYS A 119 -12.54 -3.30 -1.22
C LYS A 119 -13.85 -2.63 -0.78
N VAL A 120 -13.89 -1.30 -0.76
CA VAL A 120 -15.07 -0.53 -0.36
C VAL A 120 -16.23 -0.79 -1.33
N LYS A 121 -15.98 -0.83 -2.63
CA LYS A 121 -17.00 -1.04 -3.66
C LYS A 121 -17.55 -2.47 -3.66
N LYS A 122 -16.67 -3.48 -3.52
CA LYS A 122 -17.07 -4.90 -3.58
C LYS A 122 -17.64 -5.43 -2.27
N PHE A 123 -17.28 -4.81 -1.16
CA PHE A 123 -17.70 -5.24 0.19
C PHE A 123 -18.36 -4.11 0.98
N PRO A 124 -19.44 -3.50 0.48
CA PRO A 124 -20.06 -2.33 1.11
C PRO A 124 -20.61 -2.64 2.51
N GLN A 125 -20.88 -3.91 2.83
CA GLN A 125 -21.31 -4.36 4.15
C GLN A 125 -20.20 -4.40 5.20
N LYS A 126 -18.92 -4.29 4.77
CA LYS A 126 -17.80 -4.25 5.72
C LYS A 126 -17.68 -2.84 6.29
N ILE A 127 -17.77 -2.74 7.61
CA ILE A 127 -17.68 -1.46 8.32
C ILE A 127 -16.23 -0.94 8.44
N ARG A 128 -15.25 -1.81 8.22
CA ARG A 128 -13.82 -1.47 8.29
C ARG A 128 -12.97 -2.45 7.49
N HIS A 129 -11.81 -1.99 7.04
CA HIS A 129 -10.72 -2.79 6.48
C HIS A 129 -9.47 -2.59 7.31
N GLN A 130 -8.71 -3.66 7.47
CA GLN A 130 -7.47 -3.70 8.24
C GLN A 130 -6.35 -2.98 7.52
N ILE A 131 -5.53 -2.27 8.30
CA ILE A 131 -4.34 -1.53 7.85
C ILE A 131 -3.19 -1.90 8.75
N PHE A 132 -2.08 -2.38 8.17
CA PHE A 132 -0.83 -2.50 8.88
C PHE A 132 0.04 -1.28 8.60
N LEU A 133 0.58 -0.70 9.66
CA LEU A 133 1.60 0.34 9.61
C LEU A 133 2.95 -0.35 9.78
N GLU A 134 3.70 -0.40 8.70
CA GLU A 134 4.94 -1.17 8.60
C GLU A 134 6.12 -0.22 8.43
N PRO A 135 7.06 -0.12 9.41
CA PRO A 135 8.27 0.67 9.25
C PRO A 135 9.07 0.18 8.03
N GLU A 136 9.49 1.08 7.14
CA GLU A 136 10.25 0.69 5.95
C GLU A 136 11.73 0.43 6.22
N GLY A 137 12.21 0.71 7.43
CA GLY A 137 13.58 0.42 7.85
C GLY A 137 13.98 1.10 9.14
N TYR A 138 15.19 0.80 9.61
CA TYR A 138 15.72 1.31 10.88
C TYR A 138 16.18 2.76 10.81
N SER A 139 16.56 3.23 9.63
CA SER A 139 17.15 4.55 9.41
C SER A 139 16.22 5.53 8.70
N THR A 140 14.94 5.22 8.63
CA THR A 140 13.93 6.06 7.98
C THR A 140 12.72 6.24 8.87
N GLU A 141 12.07 7.39 8.75
CA GLU A 141 10.78 7.67 9.40
C GLU A 141 9.59 7.24 8.50
N GLU A 142 9.87 6.61 7.37
CA GLU A 142 8.84 6.21 6.41
C GLU A 142 8.11 4.96 6.90
N VAL A 143 6.77 5.05 6.95
CA VAL A 143 5.87 3.96 7.33
C VAL A 143 4.97 3.63 6.16
N TYR A 144 5.00 2.37 5.75
CA TYR A 144 4.16 1.80 4.69
C TYR A 144 2.79 1.46 5.25
N CYS A 145 1.72 1.99 4.63
CA CYS A 145 0.35 1.74 5.05
C CYS A 145 -0.24 0.55 4.27
N ASN A 146 0.11 -0.67 4.67
CA ASN A 146 -0.36 -1.89 3.99
C ASN A 146 -1.87 -2.07 4.16
N GLY A 147 -2.55 -2.36 3.06
CA GLY A 147 -3.99 -2.62 3.02
C GLY A 147 -4.83 -1.49 2.42
N ILE A 148 -4.23 -0.31 2.17
CA ILE A 148 -4.89 0.84 1.55
C ILE A 148 -4.23 1.29 0.24
N ALA A 149 -3.71 0.34 -0.54
CA ALA A 149 -3.25 0.63 -1.90
C ALA A 149 -4.37 1.33 -2.68
N THR A 150 -4.04 2.42 -3.37
CA THR A 150 -5.04 3.27 -4.02
C THR A 150 -4.50 3.94 -5.28
N SER A 151 -5.38 4.35 -6.17
CA SER A 151 -5.09 5.21 -7.31
C SER A 151 -5.74 6.59 -7.19
N LEU A 152 -6.44 6.86 -6.09
CA LEU A 152 -7.15 8.12 -5.85
C LEU A 152 -6.21 9.33 -5.92
N PRO A 153 -6.72 10.54 -6.23
CA PRO A 153 -5.95 11.77 -6.23
C PRO A 153 -5.39 12.12 -4.84
N TYR A 154 -4.34 12.93 -4.83
CA TYR A 154 -3.62 13.30 -3.61
C TYR A 154 -4.53 13.91 -2.51
N ASP A 155 -5.42 14.83 -2.90
CA ASP A 155 -6.36 15.46 -1.98
C ASP A 155 -7.25 14.43 -1.27
N VAL A 156 -7.78 13.47 -2.03
CA VAL A 156 -8.62 12.39 -1.49
C VAL A 156 -7.81 11.44 -0.61
N GLN A 157 -6.58 11.11 -1.01
CA GLN A 157 -5.70 10.29 -0.18
C GLN A 157 -5.38 10.97 1.15
N ASN A 158 -5.16 12.28 1.14
CA ASN A 158 -4.90 13.05 2.34
C ASN A 158 -6.10 13.05 3.30
N GLU A 159 -7.30 13.30 2.80
CA GLU A 159 -8.53 13.23 3.59
C GLU A 159 -8.77 11.81 4.14
N MET A 160 -8.56 10.80 3.30
CA MET A 160 -8.70 9.39 3.68
C MET A 160 -7.77 9.03 4.83
N ILE A 161 -6.48 9.39 4.76
CA ILE A 161 -5.50 9.10 5.80
C ILE A 161 -5.88 9.77 7.11
N HIS A 162 -6.22 11.06 7.10
CA HIS A 162 -6.60 11.79 8.32
C HIS A 162 -7.93 11.32 8.94
N SER A 163 -8.76 10.57 8.22
CA SER A 163 -9.97 9.94 8.77
C SER A 163 -9.69 8.68 9.59
N ILE A 164 -8.49 8.09 9.46
CA ILE A 164 -8.09 6.83 10.09
C ILE A 164 -7.52 7.12 11.48
N LYS A 165 -7.95 6.34 12.48
CA LYS A 165 -7.45 6.49 13.85
C LYS A 165 -5.95 6.25 13.91
N GLY A 166 -5.24 7.23 14.44
CA GLY A 166 -3.79 7.21 14.60
C GLY A 166 -3.00 7.80 13.43
N LEU A 167 -3.66 8.20 12.33
CA LEU A 167 -3.04 8.81 11.16
C LEU A 167 -3.45 10.26 10.98
#